data_01ed316e2d2712e84b8ab4954a92913f
#
_entry.id   01ed316e2d2712e84b8ab4954a92913f
#
_cell.length_a   1.000
_cell.length_b   1.000
_cell.length_c   1.000
_cell.angle_alpha   90.00
_cell.angle_beta   90.00
_cell.angle_gamma   90.00
#
_symmetry.space_group_name_H-M   'P 1'
#
loop_
_entity.id
_entity.type
_entity.pdbx_description
1 polymer ?
#
loop_
_entity_poly.entity_id
_entity_poly.type
_entity_poly.pdbx_seq_one_letter_code
_entity_poly.pdbx_strand_id
1 'polypeptide(L)'
;MKKSEHNTEYKRGTRDRQFLEKNVYDEALDRIRYLYDSYDKVVVSFSGGKDSTVVLQCALVVAKEKNRLPLDVVFFDEEAIHPPTIEYVKRVSENPDVNLSWYCLEFKHRNACSNEEPYWYTWEKEKKDLWVRDMPKDAITSHPKFKKGMSFQEFGPFLYDRTDGKVCMLTGIRTQESLRRHQLICKKKNDAFVNSKAEYGQNQYRAFPIYDWRSKDVWLAVTKFGWDYNKTYDVYNQTKLYNKFLTQRVCPPYGEEPLRGLWIYSQCFPEMWHKMLARVKGVGTAWRYGNTELYSSGNRKPDHLDWSEYIKVILDSYDEVSRGKVTNSINSYMKAHKKKTSQAIPSDDPHPISGVSWKWLCKVATRGDMKGRQGNNLNNEAVRQREKLDITLGEARRVYS
;
A
#
# COMPACT_ATOMS: atom_id res chain seq x y z
N MET A 1 27.30 38.72 -6.91
CA MET A 1 26.71 37.39 -6.96
C MET A 1 25.77 37.33 -8.17
N LYS A 2 26.19 36.67 -9.25
CA LYS A 2 25.43 36.59 -10.50
C LYS A 2 24.38 35.46 -10.33
N LYS A 3 23.09 35.81 -10.45
CA LYS A 3 22.01 34.83 -10.63
C LYS A 3 22.24 34.12 -11.96
N SER A 4 22.43 32.80 -11.95
CA SER A 4 22.41 31.99 -13.17
C SER A 4 20.98 31.91 -13.65
N GLU A 5 20.70 32.56 -14.75
CA GLU A 5 19.47 32.42 -15.51
C GLU A 5 19.49 31.06 -16.21
N HIS A 6 18.91 30.04 -15.56
CA HIS A 6 18.45 28.86 -16.27
C HIS A 6 16.93 28.99 -16.43
N ASN A 7 16.56 29.71 -17.48
CA ASN A 7 15.21 29.81 -18.00
C ASN A 7 14.87 28.51 -18.73
N THR A 8 14.49 27.47 -18.00
CA THR A 8 13.82 26.32 -18.60
C THR A 8 12.33 26.61 -18.62
N GLU A 9 11.80 26.93 -19.80
CA GLU A 9 10.36 27.07 -20.02
C GLU A 9 9.64 25.82 -19.54
N TYR A 10 8.90 25.97 -18.46
CA TYR A 10 8.04 24.94 -17.91
C TYR A 10 6.85 24.75 -18.86
N LYS A 11 6.88 23.76 -19.73
CA LYS A 11 5.70 23.34 -20.48
C LYS A 11 4.70 22.76 -19.48
N ARG A 12 3.64 23.53 -19.18
CA ARG A 12 2.50 23.03 -18.41
C ARG A 12 1.96 21.76 -19.06
N GLY A 13 2.11 20.63 -18.37
CA GLY A 13 1.55 19.35 -18.81
C GLY A 13 2.53 18.19 -18.95
N THR A 14 3.83 18.41 -18.85
CA THR A 14 4.80 17.31 -18.84
C THR A 14 4.81 16.66 -17.46
N ARG A 15 4.65 15.33 -17.42
CA ARG A 15 4.76 14.51 -16.19
C ARG A 15 6.21 14.32 -15.75
N ASP A 16 7.11 15.15 -16.24
CA ASP A 16 8.54 14.98 -16.05
C ASP A 16 8.95 15.50 -14.68
N ARG A 17 9.78 14.71 -14.02
CA ARG A 17 10.40 15.12 -12.76
C ARG A 17 11.40 16.21 -13.01
N GLN A 18 11.43 17.20 -12.13
CA GLN A 18 12.54 18.13 -12.08
C GLN A 18 13.75 17.42 -11.46
N PHE A 19 14.84 17.35 -12.20
CA PHE A 19 16.11 16.84 -11.70
C PHE A 19 16.87 18.00 -11.07
N LEU A 20 17.37 17.74 -9.84
CA LEU A 20 18.21 18.66 -9.10
C LEU A 20 19.67 18.23 -9.23
N GLU A 21 20.61 19.09 -8.87
CA GLU A 21 22.05 18.76 -8.85
C GLU A 21 22.37 17.68 -7.81
N LYS A 22 21.67 17.69 -6.67
CA LYS A 22 21.83 16.73 -5.59
C LYS A 22 21.07 15.44 -5.88
N ASN A 23 21.72 14.30 -5.67
CA ASN A 23 21.09 13.01 -5.87
C ASN A 23 20.12 12.64 -4.74
N VAL A 24 19.23 11.68 -5.00
CA VAL A 24 18.17 11.28 -4.05
C VAL A 24 18.70 10.64 -2.76
N TYR A 25 19.89 10.06 -2.77
CA TYR A 25 20.52 9.47 -1.57
C TYR A 25 20.96 10.56 -0.60
N ASP A 26 21.72 11.55 -1.08
CA ASP A 26 22.19 12.67 -0.25
C ASP A 26 21.00 13.48 0.27
N GLU A 27 19.98 13.69 -0.55
CA GLU A 27 18.73 14.32 -0.12
C GLU A 27 18.01 13.54 0.98
N ALA A 28 17.98 12.21 0.88
CA ALA A 28 17.37 11.37 1.93
C ALA A 28 18.16 11.46 3.25
N LEU A 29 19.49 11.47 3.21
CA LEU A 29 20.32 11.66 4.39
C LEU A 29 20.07 13.02 5.05
N ASP A 30 20.00 14.10 4.26
CA ASP A 30 19.73 15.45 4.80
C ASP A 30 18.35 15.55 5.45
N ARG A 31 17.34 14.94 4.83
CA ARG A 31 16.00 14.86 5.42
C ARG A 31 16.04 14.11 6.76
N ILE A 32 16.78 13.02 6.84
CA ILE A 32 16.90 12.27 8.09
C ILE A 32 17.70 13.04 9.13
N ARG A 33 18.78 13.75 8.76
CA ARG A 33 19.52 14.65 9.66
C ARG A 33 18.60 15.71 10.26
N TYR A 34 17.80 16.37 9.42
CA TYR A 34 16.78 17.33 9.85
C TYR A 34 15.81 16.73 10.87
N LEU A 35 15.38 15.46 10.65
CA LEU A 35 14.47 14.79 11.57
C LEU A 35 15.14 14.48 12.92
N TYR A 36 16.42 14.10 12.95
CA TYR A 36 17.16 13.92 14.20
C TYR A 36 17.37 15.23 14.97
N ASP A 37 17.43 16.34 14.26
CA ASP A 37 17.58 17.68 14.88
C ASP A 37 16.22 18.26 15.36
N SER A 38 15.10 17.78 14.80
CA SER A 38 13.76 18.34 15.04
C SER A 38 12.90 17.51 15.99
N TYR A 39 13.26 16.23 16.20
CA TYR A 39 12.48 15.28 16.98
C TYR A 39 13.32 14.60 18.08
N ASP A 40 12.70 14.40 19.24
CA ASP A 40 13.38 13.78 20.38
C ASP A 40 13.71 12.32 20.11
N LYS A 41 12.84 11.63 19.37
CA LYS A 41 12.99 10.22 19.00
C LYS A 41 12.69 9.99 17.52
N VAL A 42 13.59 9.29 16.85
CA VAL A 42 13.42 8.86 15.45
C VAL A 42 13.37 7.34 15.40
N VAL A 43 12.34 6.79 14.77
CA VAL A 43 12.06 5.35 14.74
C VAL A 43 11.82 4.91 13.30
N VAL A 44 12.31 3.76 12.89
CA VAL A 44 12.05 3.19 11.57
C VAL A 44 10.90 2.19 11.63
N SER A 45 9.84 2.44 10.85
CA SER A 45 8.79 1.44 10.58
C SER A 45 9.30 0.49 9.49
N PHE A 46 9.77 -0.67 9.91
CA PHE A 46 10.39 -1.65 9.05
C PHE A 46 9.38 -2.74 8.64
N SER A 47 9.30 -3.05 7.37
CA SER A 47 8.41 -4.10 6.83
C SER A 47 9.16 -5.29 6.21
N GLY A 48 10.47 -5.27 6.26
CA GLY A 48 11.31 -6.24 5.53
C GLY A 48 11.30 -6.06 4.01
N GLY A 49 10.56 -5.06 3.48
CA GLY A 49 10.55 -4.76 2.05
C GLY A 49 11.71 -3.86 1.61
N LYS A 50 12.02 -3.84 0.31
CA LYS A 50 13.15 -3.09 -0.27
C LYS A 50 13.15 -1.60 0.09
N ASP A 51 11.99 -0.99 0.16
CA ASP A 51 11.85 0.45 0.41
C ASP A 51 12.12 0.78 1.90
N SER A 52 11.61 -0.03 2.81
CA SER A 52 11.93 0.09 4.25
C SER A 52 13.38 -0.28 4.56
N THR A 53 13.99 -1.17 3.76
CA THR A 53 15.42 -1.48 3.83
C THR A 53 16.27 -0.24 3.56
N VAL A 54 15.96 0.50 2.49
CA VAL A 54 16.70 1.73 2.16
C VAL A 54 16.53 2.78 3.27
N VAL A 55 15.32 2.95 3.80
CA VAL A 55 15.10 3.87 4.94
C VAL A 55 15.92 3.47 6.16
N LEU A 56 15.92 2.16 6.50
CA LEU A 56 16.72 1.63 7.60
C LEU A 56 18.21 1.94 7.43
N GLN A 57 18.77 1.65 6.24
CA GLN A 57 20.17 1.86 5.96
C GLN A 57 20.55 3.35 5.98
N CYS A 58 19.74 4.23 5.38
CA CYS A 58 19.96 5.67 5.47
C CYS A 58 19.86 6.18 6.91
N ALA A 59 18.92 5.66 7.69
CA ALA A 59 18.75 6.03 9.09
C ALA A 59 19.93 5.57 9.96
N LEU A 60 20.49 4.39 9.72
CA LEU A 60 21.70 3.88 10.40
C LEU A 60 22.90 4.79 10.16
N VAL A 61 23.10 5.24 8.91
CA VAL A 61 24.19 6.20 8.58
C VAL A 61 24.06 7.47 9.42
N VAL A 62 22.87 8.08 9.44
CA VAL A 62 22.65 9.32 10.17
C VAL A 62 22.65 9.11 11.69
N ALA A 63 22.08 8.00 12.19
CA ALA A 63 22.12 7.67 13.61
C ALA A 63 23.55 7.56 14.13
N LYS A 64 24.44 6.95 13.34
CA LYS A 64 25.88 6.86 13.64
C LYS A 64 26.53 8.24 13.64
N GLU A 65 26.26 9.08 12.63
CA GLU A 65 26.77 10.47 12.57
C GLU A 65 26.34 11.30 13.78
N LYS A 66 25.12 11.08 14.29
CA LYS A 66 24.54 11.79 15.43
C LYS A 66 24.80 11.16 16.78
N ASN A 67 25.59 10.06 16.86
CA ASN A 67 25.81 9.27 18.07
C ASN A 67 24.51 8.81 18.76
N ARG A 68 23.52 8.37 17.95
CA ARG A 68 22.19 7.96 18.37
C ARG A 68 21.92 6.46 18.06
N LEU A 69 22.94 5.63 18.08
CA LEU A 69 22.82 4.17 18.03
C LEU A 69 22.61 3.60 19.45
N PRO A 70 21.95 2.43 19.61
CA PRO A 70 21.26 1.71 18.53
C PRO A 70 20.00 2.43 18.02
N LEU A 71 19.70 2.25 16.72
CA LEU A 71 18.52 2.80 16.07
C LEU A 71 17.26 2.03 16.46
N ASP A 72 16.24 2.71 16.94
CA ASP A 72 14.94 2.10 17.22
C ASP A 72 14.21 1.72 15.92
N VAL A 73 13.81 0.47 15.81
CA VAL A 73 13.13 -0.11 14.66
C VAL A 73 11.90 -0.89 15.11
N VAL A 74 10.78 -0.72 14.44
CA VAL A 74 9.53 -1.41 14.74
C VAL A 74 9.13 -2.29 13.57
N PHE A 75 8.85 -3.55 13.84
CA PHE A 75 8.31 -4.50 12.87
C PHE A 75 6.97 -5.06 13.37
N PHE A 76 5.93 -4.90 12.57
CA PHE A 76 4.63 -5.51 12.79
C PHE A 76 4.53 -6.80 11.99
N ASP A 77 4.46 -7.90 12.70
CA ASP A 77 4.43 -9.23 12.11
C ASP A 77 3.01 -9.64 11.75
N GLU A 78 2.78 -9.78 10.46
CA GLU A 78 1.49 -10.14 9.88
C GLU A 78 1.27 -11.68 9.77
N GLU A 79 1.98 -12.50 10.56
CA GLU A 79 1.91 -13.98 10.60
C GLU A 79 2.27 -14.62 9.24
N ALA A 80 1.48 -14.37 8.20
CA ALA A 80 1.63 -14.98 6.88
C ALA A 80 2.67 -14.25 6.01
N ILE A 81 3.84 -14.00 6.56
CA ILE A 81 4.95 -13.35 5.88
C ILE A 81 5.87 -14.43 5.27
N HIS A 82 6.41 -14.16 4.09
CA HIS A 82 7.30 -15.07 3.36
C HIS A 82 8.52 -15.47 4.20
N PRO A 83 8.90 -16.76 4.21
CA PRO A 83 10.03 -17.24 5.00
C PRO A 83 11.32 -16.41 4.81
N PRO A 84 11.78 -16.08 3.58
CA PRO A 84 13.00 -15.29 3.42
C PRO A 84 12.85 -13.84 3.93
N THR A 85 11.62 -13.32 4.03
CA THR A 85 11.39 -12.02 4.67
C THR A 85 11.63 -12.11 6.18
N ILE A 86 11.15 -13.16 6.82
CA ILE A 86 11.36 -13.39 8.25
C ILE A 86 12.83 -13.62 8.56
N GLU A 87 13.54 -14.38 7.74
CA GLU A 87 15.00 -14.56 7.85
C GLU A 87 15.74 -13.23 7.73
N TYR A 88 15.31 -12.36 6.83
CA TYR A 88 15.88 -11.03 6.69
C TYR A 88 15.62 -10.17 7.94
N VAL A 89 14.39 -10.18 8.47
CA VAL A 89 14.06 -9.45 9.72
C VAL A 89 14.91 -9.95 10.89
N LYS A 90 15.16 -11.28 10.99
CA LYS A 90 16.07 -11.86 12.00
C LYS A 90 17.48 -11.30 11.85
N ARG A 91 18.06 -11.30 10.64
CA ARG A 91 19.39 -10.72 10.43
C ARG A 91 19.46 -9.24 10.80
N VAL A 92 18.37 -8.50 10.56
CA VAL A 92 18.29 -7.10 11.00
C VAL A 92 18.24 -6.99 12.52
N SER A 93 17.53 -7.90 13.21
CA SER A 93 17.48 -7.91 14.69
C SER A 93 18.79 -8.29 15.36
N GLU A 94 19.66 -9.02 14.65
CA GLU A 94 21.00 -9.43 15.14
C GLU A 94 22.04 -8.32 14.95
N ASN A 95 21.72 -7.24 14.25
CA ASN A 95 22.61 -6.10 14.08
C ASN A 95 22.71 -5.30 15.40
N PRO A 96 23.90 -5.16 16.01
CA PRO A 96 24.07 -4.44 17.27
C PRO A 96 23.70 -2.94 17.19
N ASP A 97 23.69 -2.37 16.00
CA ASP A 97 23.31 -0.98 15.77
C ASP A 97 21.76 -0.81 15.65
N VAL A 98 21.00 -1.89 15.82
CA VAL A 98 19.52 -1.91 15.68
C VAL A 98 18.87 -2.39 16.97
N ASN A 99 17.93 -1.62 17.47
CA ASN A 99 17.03 -2.01 18.55
C ASN A 99 15.66 -2.34 17.97
N LEU A 100 15.44 -3.62 17.60
CA LEU A 100 14.21 -4.06 16.93
C LEU A 100 13.11 -4.44 17.92
N SER A 101 11.99 -3.74 17.88
CA SER A 101 10.75 -4.14 18.55
C SER A 101 9.90 -4.98 17.58
N TRP A 102 9.82 -6.29 17.80
CA TRP A 102 9.09 -7.25 16.97
C TRP A 102 7.72 -7.55 17.57
N TYR A 103 6.65 -6.97 16.99
CA TYR A 103 5.28 -7.12 17.48
C TYR A 103 4.52 -8.24 16.77
N CYS A 104 4.06 -9.24 17.53
CA CYS A 104 3.14 -10.29 17.12
C CYS A 104 1.82 -10.12 17.87
N LEU A 105 0.95 -9.25 17.39
CA LEU A 105 -0.33 -8.90 18.00
C LEU A 105 -1.50 -9.38 17.12
N GLU A 106 -2.69 -9.48 17.71
CA GLU A 106 -3.91 -9.88 17.01
C GLU A 106 -4.47 -8.75 16.13
N PHE A 107 -3.65 -8.34 15.13
CA PHE A 107 -4.05 -7.29 14.19
C PHE A 107 -5.16 -7.75 13.26
N LYS A 108 -6.10 -6.86 12.99
CA LYS A 108 -7.14 -7.07 12.01
C LYS A 108 -6.64 -6.77 10.61
N HIS A 109 -6.69 -7.76 9.75
CA HIS A 109 -6.39 -7.64 8.34
C HIS A 109 -7.61 -7.91 7.49
N ARG A 110 -7.63 -7.29 6.31
CA ARG A 110 -8.64 -7.60 5.32
C ARG A 110 -8.35 -8.96 4.70
N ASN A 111 -9.40 -9.77 4.61
CA ASN A 111 -9.44 -10.96 3.78
C ASN A 111 -10.17 -10.64 2.47
N ALA A 112 -9.43 -10.53 1.36
CA ALA A 112 -10.03 -10.32 0.04
C ALA A 112 -10.42 -11.62 -0.65
N CYS A 113 -10.18 -12.76 -0.02
CA CYS A 113 -10.51 -14.09 -0.53
C CYS A 113 -11.93 -14.53 -0.17
N SER A 114 -12.57 -13.90 0.82
CA SER A 114 -13.90 -14.26 1.29
C SER A 114 -14.75 -13.02 1.56
N ASN A 115 -16.01 -13.08 1.14
CA ASN A 115 -17.03 -12.09 1.50
C ASN A 115 -17.70 -12.43 2.83
N GLU A 116 -17.80 -13.71 3.18
CA GLU A 116 -18.39 -14.17 4.45
C GLU A 116 -17.47 -13.81 5.63
N GLU A 117 -16.16 -14.00 5.47
CA GLU A 117 -15.15 -13.59 6.44
C GLU A 117 -14.24 -12.51 5.86
N PRO A 118 -14.70 -11.26 5.77
CA PRO A 118 -13.97 -10.17 5.11
C PRO A 118 -12.75 -9.67 5.89
N TYR A 119 -12.53 -10.25 7.06
CA TYR A 119 -11.39 -9.98 7.93
C TYR A 119 -10.84 -11.26 8.53
N TRP A 120 -9.53 -11.26 8.81
CA TRP A 120 -8.86 -12.25 9.63
C TRP A 120 -7.93 -11.54 10.61
N TYR A 121 -7.51 -12.24 11.68
CA TYR A 121 -6.67 -11.68 12.71
C TYR A 121 -5.34 -12.43 12.74
N THR A 122 -4.23 -11.70 12.65
CA THR A 122 -2.90 -12.29 12.80
C THR A 122 -2.70 -12.79 14.23
N TRP A 123 -1.96 -13.86 14.39
CA TRP A 123 -1.59 -14.41 15.70
C TRP A 123 -2.78 -14.60 16.65
N GLU A 124 -3.94 -14.91 16.10
CA GLU A 124 -5.17 -15.16 16.87
C GLU A 124 -4.97 -16.35 17.79
N LYS A 125 -5.05 -16.11 19.12
CA LYS A 125 -4.71 -17.09 20.15
C LYS A 125 -5.61 -18.31 20.12
N GLU A 126 -6.88 -18.11 19.81
CA GLU A 126 -7.89 -19.18 19.70
C GLU A 126 -7.64 -20.11 18.50
N LYS A 127 -6.82 -19.68 17.54
CA LYS A 127 -6.44 -20.45 16.35
C LYS A 127 -4.94 -20.76 16.30
N LYS A 128 -4.30 -20.90 17.44
CA LYS A 128 -2.86 -21.15 17.52
C LYS A 128 -2.40 -22.36 16.71
N ASP A 129 -3.17 -23.42 16.70
CA ASP A 129 -2.86 -24.66 15.96
C ASP A 129 -2.91 -24.47 14.43
N LEU A 130 -3.52 -23.38 13.97
CA LEU A 130 -3.63 -23.02 12.56
C LEU A 130 -2.61 -21.95 12.14
N TRP A 131 -1.77 -21.44 13.03
CA TRP A 131 -0.79 -20.43 12.67
C TRP A 131 0.11 -20.90 11.52
N VAL A 132 0.35 -20.02 10.59
CA VAL A 132 1.09 -20.33 9.36
C VAL A 132 2.55 -20.69 9.66
N ARG A 133 3.09 -20.17 10.74
CA ARG A 133 4.43 -20.45 11.25
C ARG A 133 4.50 -20.24 12.76
N ASP A 134 5.62 -20.65 13.35
CA ASP A 134 5.88 -20.40 14.76
C ASP A 134 6.14 -18.92 15.04
N MET A 135 5.66 -18.47 16.19
CA MET A 135 5.92 -17.12 16.68
C MET A 135 7.38 -17.02 17.15
N PRO A 136 8.10 -15.93 16.84
CA PRO A 136 9.44 -15.70 17.40
C PRO A 136 9.41 -15.66 18.92
N LYS A 137 10.44 -16.24 19.55
CA LYS A 137 10.52 -16.36 21.03
C LYS A 137 10.53 -15.00 21.73
N ASP A 138 11.21 -14.03 21.12
CA ASP A 138 11.41 -12.69 21.68
C ASP A 138 10.35 -11.67 21.17
N ALA A 139 9.25 -12.18 20.60
CA ALA A 139 8.20 -11.33 20.09
C ALA A 139 7.40 -10.64 21.20
N ILE A 140 7.08 -9.37 20.99
CA ILE A 140 6.18 -8.61 21.86
C ILE A 140 4.75 -9.03 21.53
N THR A 141 4.08 -9.72 22.45
CA THR A 141 2.74 -10.32 22.25
C THR A 141 1.62 -9.56 22.91
N SER A 142 1.94 -8.48 23.63
CA SER A 142 0.95 -7.62 24.31
C SER A 142 1.44 -6.18 24.35
N HIS A 143 0.50 -5.25 24.41
CA HIS A 143 0.79 -3.84 24.67
C HIS A 143 -0.41 -3.20 25.38
N PRO A 144 -0.20 -2.34 26.43
CA PRO A 144 -1.28 -1.81 27.25
C PRO A 144 -2.37 -1.06 26.47
N LYS A 145 -2.00 -0.41 25.38
CA LYS A 145 -2.91 0.38 24.53
C LYS A 145 -3.44 -0.40 23.31
N PHE A 146 -3.01 -1.65 23.11
CA PHE A 146 -3.51 -2.48 22.03
C PHE A 146 -4.84 -3.14 22.39
N LYS A 147 -5.79 -3.09 21.46
CA LYS A 147 -7.06 -3.82 21.56
C LYS A 147 -7.17 -4.78 20.39
N LYS A 148 -7.57 -6.03 20.65
CA LYS A 148 -7.82 -7.03 19.58
C LYS A 148 -8.69 -6.41 18.48
N GLY A 149 -8.25 -6.57 17.24
CA GLY A 149 -8.95 -6.02 16.09
C GLY A 149 -8.56 -4.61 15.68
N MET A 150 -7.60 -3.99 16.32
CA MET A 150 -6.93 -2.82 15.74
C MET A 150 -6.12 -3.23 14.50
N SER A 151 -6.14 -2.40 13.47
CA SER A 151 -5.13 -2.47 12.43
C SER A 151 -3.81 -1.87 12.92
N PHE A 152 -2.69 -2.18 12.28
CA PHE A 152 -1.41 -1.54 12.62
C PHE A 152 -1.40 -0.03 12.35
N GLN A 153 -2.25 0.47 11.45
CA GLN A 153 -2.41 1.91 11.24
C GLN A 153 -3.13 2.58 12.42
N GLU A 154 -4.07 1.89 13.04
CA GLU A 154 -4.78 2.36 14.22
C GLU A 154 -3.93 2.24 15.48
N PHE A 155 -3.11 1.19 15.59
CA PHE A 155 -2.25 0.95 16.74
C PHE A 155 -0.96 1.78 16.73
N GLY A 156 -0.33 1.96 15.56
CA GLY A 156 0.95 2.66 15.43
C GLY A 156 1.06 3.98 16.21
N PRO A 157 0.02 4.83 16.25
CA PRO A 157 -0.02 6.05 17.07
C PRO A 157 0.13 5.86 18.56
N PHE A 158 -0.13 4.66 19.07
CA PHE A 158 -0.09 4.35 20.50
C PHE A 158 1.20 3.67 20.95
N LEU A 159 2.14 3.41 20.03
CA LEU A 159 3.43 2.79 20.33
C LEU A 159 4.26 3.57 21.35
N TYR A 160 4.20 4.88 21.25
CA TYR A 160 4.91 5.81 22.11
C TYR A 160 3.93 6.70 22.82
N ASP A 161 4.26 7.19 24.00
CA ASP A 161 3.41 8.12 24.68
C ASP A 161 4.04 9.53 24.80
N ARG A 162 3.39 10.43 25.51
CA ARG A 162 3.85 11.81 25.59
C ARG A 162 5.17 11.97 26.34
N THR A 163 5.56 11.00 27.15
CA THR A 163 6.82 11.00 27.90
C THR A 163 8.02 10.73 26.97
N ASP A 164 7.77 10.11 25.78
CA ASP A 164 8.80 9.92 24.75
C ASP A 164 9.15 11.20 23.98
N GLY A 165 8.47 12.33 24.28
CA GLY A 165 8.64 13.58 23.56
C GLY A 165 8.00 13.56 22.17
N LYS A 166 8.59 14.29 21.22
CA LYS A 166 8.18 14.28 19.79
C LYS A 166 8.81 13.09 19.10
N VAL A 167 8.01 12.11 18.70
CA VAL A 167 8.46 10.90 18.02
C VAL A 167 8.20 11.02 16.52
N CYS A 168 9.20 10.78 15.69
CA CYS A 168 9.08 10.72 14.23
C CYS A 168 9.31 9.30 13.72
N MET A 169 8.29 8.72 13.09
CA MET A 169 8.37 7.40 12.47
C MET A 169 8.71 7.51 10.99
N LEU A 170 9.85 6.99 10.59
CA LEU A 170 10.29 6.93 9.20
C LEU A 170 9.61 5.77 8.48
N THR A 171 9.08 6.03 7.29
CA THR A 171 8.42 5.00 6.47
C THR A 171 8.90 5.04 5.02
N GLY A 172 9.01 3.89 4.39
CA GLY A 172 9.49 3.72 3.01
C GLY A 172 8.42 4.03 1.94
N ILE A 173 7.60 5.06 2.14
CA ILE A 173 6.56 5.44 1.16
C ILE A 173 7.17 6.28 0.05
N ARG A 174 6.88 5.91 -1.21
CA ARG A 174 7.33 6.61 -2.41
C ARG A 174 6.16 7.08 -3.28
N THR A 175 6.29 8.27 -3.86
CA THR A 175 5.26 8.86 -4.75
C THR A 175 5.01 8.02 -6.00
N GLN A 176 6.02 7.30 -6.49
CA GLN A 176 5.94 6.46 -7.68
C GLN A 176 4.99 5.27 -7.53
N GLU A 177 4.70 4.83 -6.30
CA GLU A 177 3.96 3.59 -6.08
C GLU A 177 2.46 3.71 -6.35
N SER A 178 1.86 4.87 -6.10
CA SER A 178 0.45 5.11 -6.40
C SER A 178 0.08 6.59 -6.36
N LEU A 179 -0.97 6.96 -7.08
CA LEU A 179 -1.54 8.32 -7.03
C LEU A 179 -1.92 8.74 -5.60
N ARG A 180 -2.42 7.80 -4.79
CA ARG A 180 -2.77 8.08 -3.39
C ARG A 180 -1.55 8.46 -2.56
N ARG A 181 -0.40 7.76 -2.75
CA ARG A 181 0.86 8.08 -2.06
C ARG A 181 1.43 9.40 -2.56
N HIS A 182 1.34 9.67 -3.86
CA HIS A 182 1.69 10.97 -4.42
C HIS A 182 0.86 12.09 -3.78
N GLN A 183 -0.46 11.95 -3.72
CA GLN A 183 -1.35 12.94 -3.11
C GLN A 183 -1.11 13.13 -1.61
N LEU A 184 -0.74 12.06 -0.89
CA LEU A 184 -0.41 12.13 0.53
C LEU A 184 0.75 13.09 0.79
N ILE A 185 1.72 13.15 -0.12
CA ILE A 185 2.94 13.94 0.02
C ILE A 185 2.77 15.34 -0.61
N CYS A 186 2.25 15.43 -1.84
CA CYS A 186 2.21 16.68 -2.60
C CYS A 186 1.16 17.71 -2.14
N LYS A 187 0.19 17.30 -1.30
CA LYS A 187 -0.85 18.22 -0.79
C LYS A 187 -0.43 19.06 0.40
N LYS A 188 0.77 18.91 0.90
CA LYS A 188 1.23 19.60 2.11
C LYS A 188 1.88 20.92 1.78
N LYS A 189 1.57 21.93 2.59
CA LYS A 189 2.11 23.29 2.44
C LYS A 189 3.49 23.45 3.07
N ASN A 190 3.79 22.67 4.12
CA ASN A 190 5.05 22.72 4.86
C ASN A 190 5.61 21.31 4.96
N ASP A 191 6.93 21.15 4.99
CA ASP A 191 7.66 19.88 5.13
C ASP A 191 7.00 18.73 4.35
N ALA A 192 7.07 18.79 3.02
CA ALA A 192 6.35 17.88 2.11
C ALA A 192 6.54 16.39 2.43
N PHE A 193 7.61 16.02 3.11
CA PHE A 193 7.93 14.64 3.48
C PHE A 193 7.57 14.28 4.94
N VAL A 194 7.03 15.22 5.74
CA VAL A 194 6.57 14.94 7.11
C VAL A 194 5.05 15.06 7.21
N ASN A 195 4.39 14.13 7.85
CA ASN A 195 2.98 14.22 8.17
C ASN A 195 2.79 15.00 9.47
N SER A 196 2.46 16.28 9.35
CA SER A 196 2.19 17.18 10.48
C SER A 196 0.78 17.07 11.03
N LYS A 197 -0.09 16.22 10.45
CA LYS A 197 -1.41 16.04 11.02
C LYS A 197 -1.29 15.31 12.35
N ALA A 198 -1.78 15.95 13.37
CA ALA A 198 -2.08 15.38 14.68
C ALA A 198 -3.21 14.31 14.62
N GLU A 199 -3.23 13.50 13.52
CA GLU A 199 -4.15 12.37 13.39
C GLU A 199 -4.04 11.42 14.58
N TYR A 200 -2.97 11.60 15.33
CA TYR A 200 -2.59 10.69 16.39
C TYR A 200 -2.64 11.30 17.78
N GLY A 201 -2.91 12.60 17.92
CA GLY A 201 -3.14 13.25 19.23
C GLY A 201 -2.02 13.14 20.27
N GLN A 202 -0.84 12.60 19.92
CA GLN A 202 0.15 12.11 20.87
C GLN A 202 1.61 12.48 20.53
N ASN A 203 1.86 13.63 19.92
CA ASN A 203 3.22 14.04 19.52
C ASN A 203 3.94 13.04 18.59
N GLN A 204 3.20 12.25 17.81
CA GLN A 204 3.76 11.32 16.85
C GLN A 204 3.61 11.82 15.41
N TYR A 205 4.69 11.76 14.68
CA TYR A 205 4.81 12.22 13.30
C TYR A 205 5.25 11.08 12.39
N ARG A 206 4.93 11.18 11.10
CA ARG A 206 5.43 10.25 10.09
C ARG A 206 6.22 11.01 9.05
N ALA A 207 7.39 10.51 8.71
CA ALA A 207 8.22 11.07 7.65
C ALA A 207 8.45 10.05 6.52
N PHE A 208 8.63 10.58 5.32
CA PHE A 208 8.81 9.84 4.09
C PHE A 208 10.13 10.25 3.42
N PRO A 209 11.30 9.93 4.00
CA PRO A 209 12.58 10.50 3.57
C PRO A 209 12.96 10.13 2.13
N ILE A 210 12.44 9.02 1.61
CA ILE A 210 12.71 8.51 0.26
C ILE A 210 11.52 8.69 -0.71
N TYR A 211 10.63 9.65 -0.45
CA TYR A 211 9.38 9.82 -1.20
C TYR A 211 9.57 10.03 -2.71
N ASP A 212 10.67 10.63 -3.11
CA ASP A 212 11.02 10.96 -4.49
C ASP A 212 11.83 9.87 -5.22
N TRP A 213 12.26 8.81 -4.52
CA TRP A 213 13.00 7.71 -5.10
C TRP A 213 12.18 6.90 -6.09
N ARG A 214 12.84 6.44 -7.16
CA ARG A 214 12.31 5.45 -8.10
C ARG A 214 12.70 4.04 -7.63
N SER A 215 12.00 3.02 -8.14
CA SER A 215 12.39 1.63 -7.89
C SER A 215 13.81 1.32 -8.34
N LYS A 216 14.28 1.97 -9.41
CA LYS A 216 15.67 1.86 -9.87
C LYS A 216 16.66 2.42 -8.85
N ASP A 217 16.34 3.54 -8.22
CA ASP A 217 17.22 4.18 -7.21
C ASP A 217 17.36 3.28 -5.98
N VAL A 218 16.25 2.61 -5.57
CA VAL A 218 16.25 1.65 -4.46
C VAL A 218 17.21 0.50 -4.72
N TRP A 219 17.11 -0.17 -5.88
CA TRP A 219 17.98 -1.28 -6.21
C TRP A 219 19.42 -0.87 -6.49
N LEU A 220 19.60 0.30 -7.10
CA LEU A 220 20.94 0.86 -7.32
C LEU A 220 21.65 1.13 -6.00
N ALA A 221 20.96 1.67 -5.00
CA ALA A 221 21.54 1.90 -3.68
C ALA A 221 21.91 0.58 -3.00
N VAL A 222 21.03 -0.42 -3.00
CA VAL A 222 21.30 -1.76 -2.47
C VAL A 222 22.57 -2.33 -3.07
N THR A 223 22.70 -2.28 -4.41
CA THR A 223 23.87 -2.81 -5.13
C THR A 223 25.13 -1.98 -4.87
N LYS A 224 25.01 -0.64 -4.97
CA LYS A 224 26.15 0.28 -4.84
C LYS A 224 26.81 0.23 -3.46
N PHE A 225 26.00 0.12 -2.42
CA PHE A 225 26.47 0.13 -1.04
C PHE A 225 26.65 -1.28 -0.44
N GLY A 226 26.33 -2.34 -1.21
CA GLY A 226 26.42 -3.73 -0.74
C GLY A 226 25.47 -4.04 0.42
N TRP A 227 24.32 -3.38 0.48
CA TRP A 227 23.35 -3.59 1.57
C TRP A 227 22.69 -4.95 1.48
N ASP A 228 22.50 -5.60 2.63
CA ASP A 228 21.66 -6.79 2.71
C ASP A 228 20.21 -6.44 2.42
N TYR A 229 19.47 -7.39 1.86
CA TYR A 229 18.08 -7.22 1.48
C TYR A 229 17.30 -8.53 1.55
N ASN A 230 15.99 -8.42 1.48
CA ASN A 230 15.05 -9.51 1.52
C ASN A 230 15.14 -10.42 0.28
N LYS A 231 15.54 -11.67 0.48
CA LYS A 231 15.71 -12.66 -0.60
C LYS A 231 14.40 -13.17 -1.21
N THR A 232 13.25 -12.81 -0.68
CA THR A 232 11.96 -13.07 -1.35
C THR A 232 11.90 -12.48 -2.76
N TYR A 233 12.58 -11.34 -2.99
CA TYR A 233 12.68 -10.76 -4.33
C TYR A 233 13.44 -11.65 -5.31
N ASP A 234 14.49 -12.33 -4.86
CA ASP A 234 15.27 -13.26 -5.69
C ASP A 234 14.44 -14.49 -6.04
N VAL A 235 13.71 -15.04 -5.07
CA VAL A 235 12.79 -16.18 -5.29
C VAL A 235 11.77 -15.83 -6.37
N TYR A 236 11.14 -14.67 -6.27
CA TYR A 236 10.19 -14.24 -7.28
C TYR A 236 10.82 -13.97 -8.65
N ASN A 237 12.03 -13.43 -8.70
CA ASN A 237 12.75 -13.18 -9.95
C ASN A 237 13.11 -14.48 -10.68
N GLN A 238 13.44 -15.56 -9.94
CA GLN A 238 13.79 -16.85 -10.51
C GLN A 238 12.62 -17.56 -11.21
N THR A 239 11.39 -17.27 -10.80
CA THR A 239 10.20 -17.96 -11.34
C THR A 239 9.91 -17.63 -12.81
N LYS A 240 10.59 -16.65 -13.42
CA LYS A 240 10.28 -16.10 -14.77
C LYS A 240 8.81 -15.65 -14.93
N LEU A 241 8.01 -15.78 -13.88
CA LEU A 241 6.63 -15.35 -13.79
C LEU A 241 6.56 -13.86 -13.51
N TYR A 242 7.61 -13.18 -13.90
CA TYR A 242 7.84 -11.76 -13.74
C TYR A 242 6.77 -10.99 -14.51
N ASN A 243 5.60 -10.92 -13.92
CA ASN A 243 4.58 -10.02 -14.41
C ASN A 243 4.77 -8.68 -13.71
N LYS A 244 4.80 -7.59 -14.46
CA LYS A 244 5.06 -6.19 -14.06
C LYS A 244 4.39 -5.72 -12.74
N PHE A 245 3.45 -6.51 -12.20
CA PHE A 245 2.63 -6.13 -11.05
C PHE A 245 3.01 -6.82 -9.73
N LEU A 246 3.68 -7.97 -9.74
CA LEU A 246 3.80 -8.83 -8.56
C LEU A 246 5.16 -8.81 -7.90
N THR A 247 6.22 -8.52 -8.63
CA THR A 247 7.60 -8.70 -8.20
C THR A 247 8.19 -7.55 -7.41
N GLN A 248 7.43 -6.48 -7.23
CA GLN A 248 7.94 -5.30 -6.52
C GLN A 248 7.42 -5.18 -5.08
N ARG A 249 6.58 -6.10 -4.63
CA ARG A 249 5.97 -6.07 -3.31
C ARG A 249 6.06 -7.43 -2.62
N VAL A 250 6.56 -7.44 -1.41
CA VAL A 250 6.60 -8.58 -0.51
C VAL A 250 5.62 -8.32 0.64
N CYS A 251 4.33 -8.37 0.35
CA CYS A 251 3.27 -8.23 1.33
C CYS A 251 2.47 -9.54 1.44
N PRO A 252 1.82 -9.79 2.58
CA PRO A 252 0.95 -10.96 2.73
C PRO A 252 -0.11 -11.03 1.63
N PRO A 253 -0.39 -12.22 1.09
CA PRO A 253 -1.11 -12.39 -0.17
C PRO A 253 -2.63 -12.27 -0.07
N TYR A 254 -3.20 -11.99 1.09
CA TYR A 254 -4.65 -12.01 1.30
C TYR A 254 -5.38 -10.70 1.00
N GLY A 255 -4.64 -9.59 0.85
CA GLY A 255 -5.22 -8.29 0.53
C GLY A 255 -5.71 -8.19 -0.92
N GLU A 256 -6.40 -7.11 -1.26
CA GLU A 256 -6.94 -6.88 -2.61
C GLU A 256 -5.88 -6.88 -3.72
N GLU A 257 -4.71 -6.31 -3.44
CA GLU A 257 -3.66 -6.17 -4.44
C GLU A 257 -2.90 -7.47 -4.73
N PRO A 258 -2.58 -8.31 -3.71
CA PRO A 258 -1.83 -9.52 -3.94
C PRO A 258 -2.67 -10.74 -4.34
N LEU A 259 -3.98 -10.64 -4.44
CA LEU A 259 -4.84 -11.77 -4.84
C LEU A 259 -4.39 -12.45 -6.13
N ARG A 260 -3.92 -11.67 -7.10
CA ARG A 260 -3.36 -12.20 -8.35
C ARG A 260 -2.02 -12.92 -8.16
N GLY A 261 -1.36 -12.72 -7.03
CA GLY A 261 -0.10 -13.35 -6.66
C GLY A 261 -0.24 -14.67 -5.91
N LEU A 262 -1.44 -15.06 -5.52
CA LEU A 262 -1.65 -16.30 -4.74
C LEU A 262 -1.09 -17.54 -5.43
N TRP A 263 -1.19 -17.62 -6.74
CA TRP A 263 -0.65 -18.74 -7.51
C TRP A 263 0.89 -18.80 -7.52
N ILE A 264 1.58 -17.65 -7.57
CA ILE A 264 3.04 -17.57 -7.43
C ILE A 264 3.43 -18.00 -6.02
N TYR A 265 2.69 -17.51 -5.03
CA TYR A 265 2.91 -17.86 -3.64
C TYR A 265 2.81 -19.36 -3.40
N SER A 266 1.80 -20.01 -3.97
CA SER A 266 1.62 -21.46 -3.86
C SER A 266 2.78 -22.27 -4.49
N GLN A 267 3.43 -21.72 -5.51
CA GLN A 267 4.57 -22.38 -6.15
C GLN A 267 5.90 -22.10 -5.47
N CYS A 268 6.11 -20.88 -5.00
CA CYS A 268 7.35 -20.48 -4.35
C CYS A 268 7.45 -20.96 -2.89
N PHE A 269 6.31 -21.09 -2.21
CA PHE A 269 6.23 -21.40 -0.77
C PHE A 269 5.14 -22.44 -0.49
N PRO A 270 5.25 -23.68 -1.02
CA PRO A 270 4.19 -24.69 -0.96
C PRO A 270 3.81 -25.10 0.46
N GLU A 271 4.77 -25.24 1.38
CA GLU A 271 4.50 -25.61 2.78
C GLU A 271 3.65 -24.57 3.49
N MET A 272 4.05 -23.30 3.33
CA MET A 272 3.30 -22.19 3.89
C MET A 272 1.94 -22.05 3.23
N TRP A 273 1.85 -22.30 1.93
CA TRP A 273 0.61 -22.30 1.18
C TRP A 273 -0.43 -23.30 1.76
N HIS A 274 -0.02 -24.52 2.08
CA HIS A 274 -0.91 -25.50 2.68
C HIS A 274 -1.47 -25.04 4.03
N LYS A 275 -0.64 -24.43 4.86
CA LYS A 275 -1.09 -23.84 6.12
C LYS A 275 -2.06 -22.68 5.91
N MET A 276 -1.80 -21.83 4.91
CA MET A 276 -2.68 -20.71 4.56
C MET A 276 -4.08 -21.15 4.13
N LEU A 277 -4.21 -22.28 3.44
CA LEU A 277 -5.52 -22.84 3.04
C LEU A 277 -6.42 -23.14 4.24
N ALA A 278 -5.83 -23.61 5.33
CA ALA A 278 -6.55 -23.90 6.58
C ALA A 278 -6.77 -22.62 7.42
N ARG A 279 -5.84 -21.67 7.33
CA ARG A 279 -5.81 -20.47 8.20
C ARG A 279 -6.79 -19.39 7.78
N VAL A 280 -6.96 -19.15 6.47
CA VAL A 280 -7.75 -18.04 5.95
C VAL A 280 -8.80 -18.53 4.98
N LYS A 281 -10.07 -18.31 5.30
CA LYS A 281 -11.21 -18.74 4.50
C LYS A 281 -11.17 -18.13 3.09
N GLY A 282 -11.47 -18.96 2.10
CA GLY A 282 -11.61 -18.57 0.71
C GLY A 282 -10.30 -18.52 -0.09
N VAL A 283 -9.14 -18.71 0.54
CA VAL A 283 -7.82 -18.65 -0.14
C VAL A 283 -7.72 -19.66 -1.29
N GLY A 284 -8.17 -20.89 -1.11
CA GLY A 284 -8.15 -21.92 -2.16
C GLY A 284 -9.03 -21.57 -3.36
N THR A 285 -10.22 -21.01 -3.09
CA THR A 285 -11.13 -20.53 -4.16
C THR A 285 -10.54 -19.34 -4.88
N ALA A 286 -10.02 -18.35 -4.15
CA ALA A 286 -9.39 -17.17 -4.72
C ALA A 286 -8.14 -17.53 -5.56
N TRP A 287 -7.34 -18.51 -5.14
CA TRP A 287 -6.22 -19.04 -5.90
C TRP A 287 -6.65 -19.64 -7.23
N ARG A 288 -7.68 -20.51 -7.19
CA ARG A 288 -8.21 -21.22 -8.37
C ARG A 288 -8.74 -20.25 -9.43
N TYR A 289 -9.45 -19.22 -9.01
CA TYR A 289 -10.17 -18.31 -9.90
C TYR A 289 -9.51 -16.93 -10.07
N GLY A 290 -8.50 -16.59 -9.28
CA GLY A 290 -7.89 -15.27 -9.26
C GLY A 290 -7.28 -14.82 -10.60
N ASN A 291 -6.83 -15.77 -11.44
CA ASN A 291 -6.28 -15.52 -12.77
C ASN A 291 -7.24 -15.89 -13.92
N THR A 292 -8.47 -16.30 -13.62
CA THR A 292 -9.43 -16.70 -14.64
C THR A 292 -10.29 -15.52 -15.08
N GLU A 293 -10.92 -15.66 -16.25
CA GLU A 293 -11.96 -14.70 -16.71
C GLU A 293 -13.15 -14.62 -15.74
N LEU A 294 -13.41 -15.66 -14.96
CA LEU A 294 -14.46 -15.67 -13.94
C LEU A 294 -14.23 -14.66 -12.83
N TYR A 295 -12.98 -14.43 -12.44
CA TYR A 295 -12.64 -13.37 -11.48
C TYR A 295 -12.76 -11.96 -12.08
N SER A 296 -12.64 -11.84 -13.38
CA SER A 296 -12.91 -10.62 -14.14
C SER A 296 -14.31 -10.58 -14.77
N SER A 297 -15.21 -11.47 -14.38
CA SER A 297 -16.56 -11.69 -14.97
C SER A 297 -17.51 -10.50 -14.83
N GLY A 298 -17.20 -9.47 -14.05
CA GLY A 298 -17.89 -8.19 -14.10
C GLY A 298 -17.83 -7.47 -15.47
N ASN A 299 -17.32 -8.15 -16.51
CA ASN A 299 -17.31 -7.66 -17.90
C ASN A 299 -18.44 -8.23 -18.76
N ARG A 300 -19.19 -9.21 -18.27
CA ARG A 300 -20.32 -9.81 -18.99
C ARG A 300 -21.58 -9.71 -18.14
N LYS A 301 -22.66 -9.31 -18.75
CA LYS A 301 -23.99 -9.29 -18.16
C LYS A 301 -24.90 -10.19 -18.98
N PRO A 302 -26.02 -10.70 -18.43
CA PRO A 302 -27.07 -11.34 -19.22
C PRO A 302 -27.57 -10.39 -20.31
N ASP A 303 -27.84 -10.90 -21.51
CA ASP A 303 -28.20 -10.09 -22.67
C ASP A 303 -29.52 -9.32 -22.49
N HIS A 304 -30.42 -9.85 -21.69
CA HIS A 304 -31.74 -9.24 -21.39
C HIS A 304 -31.73 -8.19 -20.29
N LEU A 305 -30.57 -7.92 -19.62
CA LEU A 305 -30.45 -6.91 -18.58
C LEU A 305 -29.53 -5.76 -19.05
N ASP A 306 -29.80 -4.55 -18.60
CA ASP A 306 -28.79 -3.51 -18.63
C ASP A 306 -27.81 -3.61 -17.45
N TRP A 307 -26.73 -2.81 -17.46
CA TRP A 307 -25.73 -2.86 -16.38
C TRP A 307 -26.31 -2.44 -15.03
N SER A 308 -27.24 -1.49 -15.00
CA SER A 308 -27.85 -0.99 -13.76
C SER A 308 -28.78 -2.01 -13.14
N GLU A 309 -29.50 -2.75 -13.96
CA GLU A 309 -30.35 -3.87 -13.54
C GLU A 309 -29.50 -5.02 -13.02
N TYR A 310 -28.43 -5.36 -13.75
CA TYR A 310 -27.54 -6.43 -13.33
C TYR A 310 -26.79 -6.12 -12.01
N ILE A 311 -26.46 -4.85 -11.75
CA ILE A 311 -25.95 -4.41 -10.45
C ILE A 311 -26.93 -4.73 -9.32
N LYS A 312 -28.24 -4.54 -9.53
CA LYS A 312 -29.26 -4.89 -8.52
C LYS A 312 -29.26 -6.38 -8.23
N VAL A 313 -29.25 -7.21 -9.28
CA VAL A 313 -29.14 -8.68 -9.13
C VAL A 313 -27.91 -9.08 -8.33
N ILE A 314 -26.75 -8.47 -8.62
CA ILE A 314 -25.52 -8.73 -7.87
C ILE A 314 -25.67 -8.29 -6.40
N LEU A 315 -26.22 -7.11 -6.15
CA LEU A 315 -26.41 -6.59 -4.79
C LEU A 315 -27.40 -7.45 -3.98
N ASP A 316 -28.38 -8.05 -4.63
CA ASP A 316 -29.34 -8.95 -3.98
C ASP A 316 -28.73 -10.29 -3.55
N SER A 317 -27.57 -10.66 -4.09
CA SER A 317 -26.81 -11.83 -3.66
C SER A 317 -26.00 -11.61 -2.36
N TYR A 318 -25.88 -10.36 -1.90
CA TYR A 318 -25.17 -10.03 -0.66
C TYR A 318 -26.08 -10.11 0.56
N ASP A 319 -25.50 -10.39 1.74
CA ASP A 319 -26.16 -10.12 2.99
C ASP A 319 -26.48 -8.63 3.17
N GLU A 320 -27.42 -8.30 4.03
CA GLU A 320 -27.93 -6.92 4.19
C GLU A 320 -26.83 -5.92 4.55
N VAL A 321 -25.89 -6.28 5.42
CA VAL A 321 -24.78 -5.41 5.88
C VAL A 321 -23.79 -5.15 4.74
N SER A 322 -23.40 -6.18 4.02
CA SER A 322 -22.50 -6.11 2.88
C SER A 322 -23.15 -5.35 1.71
N ARG A 323 -24.41 -5.62 1.43
CA ARG A 323 -25.21 -4.90 0.45
C ARG A 323 -25.21 -3.40 0.72
N GLY A 324 -25.49 -3.00 1.97
CA GLY A 324 -25.50 -1.58 2.36
C GLY A 324 -24.14 -0.92 2.13
N LYS A 325 -23.04 -1.57 2.49
CA LYS A 325 -21.68 -1.05 2.30
C LYS A 325 -21.31 -0.87 0.81
N VAL A 326 -21.60 -1.87 -0.01
CA VAL A 326 -21.30 -1.83 -1.45
C VAL A 326 -22.18 -0.79 -2.14
N THR A 327 -23.47 -0.71 -1.79
CA THR A 327 -24.41 0.31 -2.30
C THR A 327 -23.91 1.72 -1.96
N ASN A 328 -23.46 1.96 -0.74
CA ASN A 328 -22.91 3.25 -0.33
C ASN A 328 -21.65 3.62 -1.16
N SER A 329 -20.78 2.67 -1.46
CA SER A 329 -19.63 2.89 -2.34
C SER A 329 -20.06 3.27 -3.75
N ILE A 330 -21.00 2.54 -4.36
CA ILE A 330 -21.57 2.84 -5.68
C ILE A 330 -22.17 4.24 -5.70
N ASN A 331 -23.00 4.56 -4.70
CA ASN A 331 -23.63 5.88 -4.60
C ASN A 331 -22.59 7.01 -4.46
N SER A 332 -21.49 6.77 -3.77
CA SER A 332 -20.40 7.74 -3.64
C SER A 332 -19.75 8.04 -5.00
N TYR A 333 -19.57 7.01 -5.83
CA TYR A 333 -19.01 7.16 -7.18
C TYR A 333 -19.96 7.86 -8.14
N MET A 334 -21.26 7.56 -8.06
CA MET A 334 -22.30 8.28 -8.82
C MET A 334 -22.35 9.77 -8.43
N LYS A 335 -22.26 10.09 -7.14
CA LYS A 335 -22.15 11.47 -6.65
C LYS A 335 -20.86 12.16 -7.15
N ALA A 336 -19.74 11.45 -7.18
CA ALA A 336 -18.48 11.98 -7.71
C ALA A 336 -18.54 12.24 -9.22
N HIS A 337 -19.26 11.43 -9.97
CA HIS A 337 -19.55 11.67 -11.39
C HIS A 337 -20.37 12.95 -11.57
N LYS A 338 -21.50 13.08 -10.89
CA LYS A 338 -22.40 14.25 -10.94
C LYS A 338 -21.71 15.57 -10.54
N LYS A 339 -20.67 15.51 -9.70
CA LYS A 339 -19.85 16.70 -9.36
C LYS A 339 -18.93 17.16 -10.48
N LYS A 340 -18.63 16.30 -11.43
CA LYS A 340 -17.66 16.55 -12.51
C LYS A 340 -18.32 16.86 -13.86
N THR A 341 -19.54 16.41 -14.04
CA THR A 341 -20.29 16.54 -15.30
C THR A 341 -21.81 16.43 -15.05
N SER A 342 -22.61 17.12 -15.91
CA SER A 342 -24.04 17.00 -15.91
C SER A 342 -24.59 15.84 -16.78
N GLN A 343 -23.69 15.21 -17.56
CA GLN A 343 -24.07 14.12 -18.46
C GLN A 343 -24.45 12.85 -17.70
N ALA A 344 -25.25 12.01 -18.34
CA ALA A 344 -25.58 10.69 -17.80
C ALA A 344 -24.36 9.78 -17.74
N ILE A 345 -24.36 8.81 -16.80
CA ILE A 345 -23.34 7.79 -16.72
C ILE A 345 -23.43 6.89 -17.96
N PRO A 346 -22.37 6.77 -18.78
CA PRO A 346 -22.40 5.94 -19.97
C PRO A 346 -22.47 4.44 -19.63
N SER A 347 -23.02 3.63 -20.54
CA SER A 347 -23.20 2.20 -20.36
C SER A 347 -21.88 1.47 -20.19
N ASP A 348 -21.05 1.46 -21.21
CA ASP A 348 -19.88 0.56 -21.32
C ASP A 348 -18.54 1.28 -21.14
N ASP A 349 -18.32 2.31 -21.94
CA ASP A 349 -17.06 3.05 -21.95
C ASP A 349 -17.02 4.06 -20.77
N PRO A 350 -15.87 4.19 -20.10
CA PRO A 350 -15.71 5.17 -19.02
C PRO A 350 -15.93 6.61 -19.51
N HIS A 351 -16.61 7.42 -18.72
CA HIS A 351 -16.80 8.84 -19.04
C HIS A 351 -15.44 9.58 -19.07
N PRO A 352 -15.15 10.39 -20.10
CA PRO A 352 -13.82 10.99 -20.30
C PRO A 352 -13.35 11.92 -19.19
N ILE A 353 -14.27 12.46 -18.38
CA ILE A 353 -13.92 13.35 -17.25
C ILE A 353 -13.98 12.61 -15.92
N SER A 354 -15.03 11.82 -15.66
CA SER A 354 -15.24 11.18 -14.37
C SER A 354 -14.61 9.81 -14.24
N GLY A 355 -14.43 9.07 -15.36
CA GLY A 355 -13.98 7.70 -15.40
C GLY A 355 -15.06 6.67 -15.02
N VAL A 356 -16.29 7.11 -14.74
CA VAL A 356 -17.41 6.24 -14.33
C VAL A 356 -18.14 5.74 -15.56
N SER A 357 -18.51 4.46 -15.58
CA SER A 357 -19.54 3.88 -16.46
C SER A 357 -20.37 2.86 -15.67
N TRP A 358 -21.54 2.49 -16.17
CA TRP A 358 -22.36 1.46 -15.53
C TRP A 358 -21.63 0.12 -15.49
N LYS A 359 -20.93 -0.25 -16.56
CA LYS A 359 -20.05 -1.43 -16.59
C LYS A 359 -18.96 -1.39 -15.52
N TRP A 360 -18.36 -0.23 -15.27
CA TRP A 360 -17.37 -0.07 -14.21
C TRP A 360 -18.03 -0.17 -12.82
N LEU A 361 -19.22 0.40 -12.62
CA LEU A 361 -19.99 0.25 -11.37
C LEU A 361 -20.41 -1.21 -11.13
N CYS A 362 -20.70 -1.96 -12.18
CA CYS A 362 -20.96 -3.39 -12.09
C CYS A 362 -19.72 -4.16 -11.59
N LYS A 363 -18.50 -3.81 -12.03
CA LYS A 363 -17.27 -4.36 -11.47
C LYS A 363 -17.10 -4.04 -9.99
N VAL A 364 -17.50 -2.85 -9.57
CA VAL A 364 -17.49 -2.44 -8.15
C VAL A 364 -18.45 -3.33 -7.35
N ALA A 365 -19.65 -3.57 -7.85
CA ALA A 365 -20.63 -4.47 -7.25
C ALA A 365 -20.09 -5.89 -7.15
N THR A 366 -19.60 -6.47 -8.26
CA THR A 366 -19.07 -7.84 -8.34
C THR A 366 -17.90 -8.06 -7.41
N ARG A 367 -17.04 -7.05 -7.23
CA ARG A 367 -15.85 -7.14 -6.35
C ARG A 367 -16.15 -6.86 -4.89
N GLY A 368 -17.33 -6.43 -4.55
CA GLY A 368 -17.74 -6.14 -3.18
C GLY A 368 -16.92 -4.99 -2.56
N ASP A 369 -16.84 -3.84 -3.22
CA ASP A 369 -16.08 -2.68 -2.70
C ASP A 369 -16.75 -2.05 -1.48
N MET A 370 -16.64 -2.71 -0.34
CA MET A 370 -17.25 -2.27 0.93
C MET A 370 -16.61 -1.00 1.52
N LYS A 371 -15.46 -0.56 1.00
CA LYS A 371 -14.67 0.57 1.56
C LYS A 371 -14.49 1.73 0.60
N GLY A 372 -15.11 1.70 -0.57
CA GLY A 372 -14.99 2.76 -1.58
C GLY A 372 -13.58 2.94 -2.14
N ARG A 373 -12.76 1.88 -2.23
CA ARG A 373 -11.36 1.95 -2.66
C ARG A 373 -11.16 1.92 -4.17
N GLN A 374 -12.12 1.37 -4.91
CA GLN A 374 -12.05 1.28 -6.38
C GLN A 374 -12.03 2.67 -7.05
N GLY A 375 -12.54 3.70 -6.39
CA GLY A 375 -12.50 5.08 -6.86
C GLY A 375 -11.11 5.63 -7.15
N ASN A 376 -10.04 5.05 -6.57
CA ASN A 376 -8.66 5.44 -6.86
C ASN A 376 -8.27 5.21 -8.34
N ASN A 377 -8.98 4.33 -9.06
CA ASN A 377 -8.71 4.00 -10.45
C ASN A 377 -9.50 4.88 -11.45
N LEU A 378 -10.50 5.64 -10.99
CA LEU A 378 -11.37 6.42 -11.87
C LEU A 378 -10.62 7.44 -12.73
N ASN A 379 -9.61 8.10 -12.19
CA ASN A 379 -8.81 9.02 -12.98
C ASN A 379 -8.02 8.31 -14.10
N ASN A 380 -7.54 7.09 -13.85
CA ASN A 380 -6.85 6.30 -14.87
C ASN A 380 -7.83 5.83 -15.95
N GLU A 381 -9.04 5.44 -15.58
CA GLU A 381 -10.10 5.10 -16.55
C GLU A 381 -10.46 6.31 -17.42
N ALA A 382 -10.62 7.49 -16.83
CA ALA A 382 -10.86 8.71 -17.57
C ALA A 382 -9.70 9.09 -18.52
N VAL A 383 -8.43 8.89 -18.09
CA VAL A 383 -7.26 9.13 -18.93
C VAL A 383 -7.25 8.18 -20.12
N ARG A 384 -7.42 6.87 -19.88
CA ARG A 384 -7.48 5.85 -20.95
C ARG A 384 -8.57 6.13 -21.96
N GLN A 385 -9.75 6.57 -21.50
CA GLN A 385 -10.84 6.90 -22.38
C GLN A 385 -10.52 8.11 -23.25
N ARG A 386 -9.87 9.14 -22.70
CA ARG A 386 -9.41 10.29 -23.51
C ARG A 386 -8.33 9.89 -24.51
N GLU A 387 -7.39 9.03 -24.11
CA GLU A 387 -6.38 8.47 -25.03
C GLU A 387 -7.04 7.68 -26.17
N LYS A 388 -8.11 6.90 -25.87
CA LYS A 388 -8.88 6.15 -26.88
C LYS A 388 -9.62 7.07 -27.85
N LEU A 389 -10.10 8.22 -27.35
CA LEU A 389 -10.83 9.22 -28.13
C LEU A 389 -9.91 10.25 -28.80
N ASP A 390 -8.61 10.18 -28.57
CA ASP A 390 -7.60 11.15 -29.02
C ASP A 390 -7.94 12.60 -28.67
N ILE A 391 -8.39 12.82 -27.43
CA ILE A 391 -8.77 14.14 -26.93
C ILE A 391 -8.01 14.52 -25.67
N THR A 392 -7.72 15.80 -25.53
CA THR A 392 -7.15 16.39 -24.31
C THR A 392 -8.20 16.53 -23.20
N LEU A 393 -7.75 16.75 -21.96
CA LEU A 393 -8.67 17.06 -20.85
C LEU A 393 -9.46 18.38 -21.11
N GLY A 394 -8.84 19.36 -21.78
CA GLY A 394 -9.49 20.63 -22.13
C GLY A 394 -10.65 20.42 -23.09
N GLU A 395 -10.44 19.64 -24.14
CA GLU A 395 -11.49 19.27 -25.11
C GLU A 395 -12.57 18.41 -24.45
N ALA A 396 -12.18 17.43 -23.64
CA ALA A 396 -13.16 16.65 -22.90
C ALA A 396 -14.06 17.51 -22.02
N ARG A 397 -13.52 18.54 -21.35
CA ARG A 397 -14.33 19.47 -20.54
C ARG A 397 -15.29 20.33 -21.38
N ARG A 398 -14.93 20.68 -22.60
CA ARG A 398 -15.85 21.45 -23.48
C ARG A 398 -17.04 20.61 -23.97
N VAL A 399 -16.80 19.33 -24.23
CA VAL A 399 -17.79 18.44 -24.84
C VAL A 399 -18.57 17.63 -23.80
N TYR A 400 -17.98 17.26 -22.67
CA TYR A 400 -18.53 16.30 -21.71
C TYR A 400 -18.74 16.87 -20.30
N SER A 401 -18.71 18.20 -20.10
CA SER A 401 -19.03 18.81 -18.78
C SER A 401 -20.49 18.86 -18.46
#